data_335484d33f54eac354110635d423e21f
#
_entry.id   335484d33f54eac354110635d423e21f
#
_cell.length_a   1.000
_cell.length_b   1.000
_cell.length_c   1.000
_cell.angle_alpha   90.00
_cell.angle_beta   90.00
_cell.angle_gamma   90.00
#
_symmetry.space_group_name_H-M   'P 1'
#
loop_
_entity.id
_entity.type
_entity.pdbx_description
1 polymer ?
#
loop_
_entity_poly.entity_id
_entity_poly.type
_entity_poly.pdbx_seq_one_letter_code
_entity_poly.pdbx_strand_id
1 'polypeptide(L)'
;MKGLHHVGITVKDLDASIRFYHDVLGLQFSNEPSPWFDAPELGPAVGVPGAGLRQVSLVLGDTTLELLEYKSPPSETTEPLKSNSLGASHVAFLVEDIDAKKAELEAKGIPFYSDVNVVDEGVLAGWRWVYFEDPDGYPLELVEVAYYNEDERREGIATYLASRSVAQV
;
A
#
# COMPACT_ATOMS: atom_id res chain seq x y z
N MET A 1 -16.74 9.74 10.24
CA MET A 1 -16.03 9.17 9.07
C MET A 1 -16.93 8.11 8.44
N LYS A 2 -16.89 7.93 7.10
CA LYS A 2 -17.72 6.92 6.40
C LYS A 2 -16.87 5.73 5.91
N GLY A 3 -15.57 5.89 5.76
CA GLY A 3 -14.65 4.87 5.29
C GLY A 3 -13.28 5.44 4.95
N LEU A 4 -12.37 4.59 4.50
CA LEU A 4 -11.10 4.97 3.90
C LEU A 4 -11.34 5.29 2.44
N HIS A 5 -10.91 6.47 1.96
CA HIS A 5 -11.10 6.88 0.56
C HIS A 5 -9.93 6.41 -0.33
N HIS A 6 -8.70 6.72 0.07
CA HIS A 6 -7.49 6.33 -0.65
C HIS A 6 -6.29 6.20 0.29
N VAL A 7 -5.24 5.57 -0.23
CA VAL A 7 -3.89 5.61 0.32
C VAL A 7 -3.02 6.37 -0.68
N GLY A 8 -2.31 7.42 -0.22
CA GLY A 8 -1.38 8.18 -1.03
C GLY A 8 0.06 7.68 -0.88
N ILE A 9 0.76 7.51 -1.99
CA ILE A 9 2.19 7.16 -2.05
C ILE A 9 2.92 8.25 -2.83
N THR A 10 3.93 8.84 -2.23
CA THR A 10 4.84 9.75 -2.94
C THR A 10 5.89 8.96 -3.70
N VAL A 11 6.01 9.22 -5.00
CA VAL A 11 6.88 8.51 -5.93
C VAL A 11 7.91 9.45 -6.56
N LYS A 12 9.05 8.92 -7.01
CA LYS A 12 10.11 9.69 -7.67
C LYS A 12 9.78 10.06 -9.10
N ASP A 13 9.11 9.16 -9.83
CA ASP A 13 8.73 9.29 -11.24
C ASP A 13 7.34 8.69 -11.44
N LEU A 14 6.35 9.56 -11.64
CA LEU A 14 4.96 9.15 -11.79
C LEU A 14 4.74 8.23 -12.99
N ASP A 15 5.43 8.48 -14.11
CA ASP A 15 5.25 7.67 -15.32
C ASP A 15 5.85 6.26 -15.15
N ALA A 16 6.97 6.14 -14.44
CA ALA A 16 7.55 4.85 -14.09
C ALA A 16 6.64 4.07 -13.11
N SER A 17 6.09 4.76 -12.11
CA SER A 17 5.16 4.17 -11.15
C SER A 17 3.85 3.76 -11.81
N ILE A 18 3.30 4.55 -12.74
CA ILE A 18 2.12 4.16 -13.52
C ILE A 18 2.39 2.86 -14.27
N ARG A 19 3.50 2.73 -14.98
CA ARG A 19 3.85 1.48 -15.68
C ARG A 19 3.88 0.28 -14.73
N PHE A 20 4.43 0.46 -13.54
CA PHE A 20 4.49 -0.61 -12.56
C PHE A 20 3.10 -0.95 -11.99
N TYR A 21 2.38 0.00 -11.45
CA TYR A 21 1.10 -0.25 -10.80
C TYR A 21 0.00 -0.62 -11.79
N HIS A 22 -0.03 -0.01 -12.98
CA HIS A 22 -1.02 -0.31 -14.02
C HIS A 22 -0.63 -1.51 -14.88
N ASP A 23 0.55 -1.47 -15.56
CA ASP A 23 0.88 -2.47 -16.59
C ASP A 23 1.37 -3.79 -15.95
N VAL A 24 2.03 -3.73 -14.78
CA VAL A 24 2.58 -4.93 -14.12
C VAL A 24 1.62 -5.50 -13.10
N LEU A 25 1.08 -4.67 -12.20
CA LEU A 25 0.18 -5.12 -11.12
C LEU A 25 -1.30 -5.14 -11.53
N GLY A 26 -1.70 -4.43 -12.59
CA GLY A 26 -3.05 -4.49 -13.16
C GLY A 26 -4.07 -3.51 -12.55
N LEU A 27 -3.63 -2.51 -11.78
CA LEU A 27 -4.53 -1.47 -11.28
C LEU A 27 -5.11 -0.66 -12.43
N GLN A 28 -6.35 -0.23 -12.31
CA GLN A 28 -7.04 0.54 -13.35
C GLN A 28 -7.05 2.04 -13.03
N PHE A 29 -7.04 2.88 -14.07
CA PHE A 29 -7.14 4.32 -13.87
C PHE A 29 -8.51 4.72 -13.32
N SER A 30 -8.52 5.52 -12.26
CA SER A 30 -9.70 6.23 -11.76
C SER A 30 -9.84 7.61 -12.39
N ASN A 31 -8.71 8.23 -12.72
CA ASN A 31 -8.63 9.51 -13.43
C ASN A 31 -7.38 9.54 -14.31
N GLU A 32 -7.34 10.45 -15.27
CA GLU A 32 -6.13 10.74 -16.04
C GLU A 32 -5.05 11.35 -15.13
N PRO A 33 -3.75 11.10 -15.40
CA PRO A 33 -2.68 11.80 -14.70
C PRO A 33 -2.85 13.31 -14.82
N SER A 34 -2.74 14.02 -13.69
CA SER A 34 -2.87 15.48 -13.70
C SER A 34 -1.67 16.14 -14.40
N PRO A 35 -1.83 17.33 -15.00
CA PRO A 35 -0.70 18.17 -15.29
C PRO A 35 -0.02 18.60 -13.98
N TRP A 36 1.20 19.17 -14.08
CA TRP A 36 1.84 19.81 -12.95
C TRP A 36 0.98 20.98 -12.45
N PHE A 37 0.82 21.09 -11.14
CA PHE A 37 0.14 22.22 -10.49
C PHE A 37 0.93 22.66 -9.24
N ASP A 38 1.01 23.98 -9.06
CA ASP A 38 1.83 24.64 -8.05
C ASP A 38 1.11 25.91 -7.50
N ALA A 39 -0.21 25.84 -7.37
CA ALA A 39 -1.01 26.94 -6.85
C ALA A 39 -0.53 27.36 -5.45
N PRO A 40 -0.56 28.66 -5.12
CA PRO A 40 -0.08 29.17 -3.82
C PRO A 40 -0.72 28.50 -2.61
N GLU A 41 -1.95 28.00 -2.74
CA GLU A 41 -2.73 27.34 -1.71
C GLU A 41 -2.28 25.90 -1.46
N LEU A 42 -1.59 25.28 -2.42
CA LEU A 42 -1.20 23.88 -2.34
C LEU A 42 -0.25 23.62 -1.19
N GLY A 43 0.81 24.42 -1.08
CA GLY A 43 1.83 24.22 -0.06
C GLY A 43 1.26 24.20 1.36
N PRO A 44 0.47 25.22 1.78
CA PRO A 44 -0.23 25.18 3.06
C PRO A 44 -1.17 23.99 3.23
N ALA A 45 -1.88 23.57 2.17
CA ALA A 45 -2.86 22.49 2.24
C ALA A 45 -2.21 21.12 2.48
N VAL A 46 -1.04 20.86 1.90
CA VAL A 46 -0.30 19.59 2.08
C VAL A 46 0.82 19.67 3.12
N GLY A 47 1.01 20.82 3.78
CA GLY A 47 2.06 21.03 4.79
C GLY A 47 3.48 21.12 4.21
N VAL A 48 3.63 21.38 2.91
CA VAL A 48 4.91 21.47 2.20
C VAL A 48 5.02 22.84 1.51
N PRO A 49 5.65 23.83 2.13
CA PRO A 49 5.76 25.18 1.55
C PRO A 49 6.39 25.15 0.15
N GLY A 50 5.73 25.80 -0.81
CA GLY A 50 6.19 25.85 -2.20
C GLY A 50 5.97 24.53 -2.98
N ALA A 51 5.04 23.69 -2.52
CA ALA A 51 4.71 22.46 -3.20
C ALA A 51 4.24 22.69 -4.63
N GLY A 52 4.82 21.89 -5.54
CA GLY A 52 4.34 21.68 -6.90
C GLY A 52 4.34 20.18 -7.16
N LEU A 53 3.23 19.63 -7.59
CA LEU A 53 3.08 18.18 -7.77
C LEU A 53 2.20 17.83 -8.97
N ARG A 54 2.24 16.58 -9.36
CA ARG A 54 1.25 15.91 -10.23
C ARG A 54 0.84 14.60 -9.58
N GLN A 55 -0.33 14.08 -9.94
CA GLN A 55 -0.87 12.88 -9.34
C GLN A 55 -1.71 12.07 -10.31
N VAL A 56 -1.95 10.81 -9.95
CA VAL A 56 -2.92 9.92 -10.57
C VAL A 56 -3.55 9.03 -9.50
N SER A 57 -4.82 8.71 -9.65
CA SER A 57 -5.50 7.71 -8.81
C SER A 57 -5.72 6.44 -9.61
N LEU A 58 -5.30 5.33 -9.06
CA LEU A 58 -5.48 3.98 -9.58
C LEU A 58 -6.38 3.18 -8.65
N VAL A 59 -7.21 2.29 -9.18
CA VAL A 59 -8.13 1.47 -8.39
C VAL A 59 -7.88 -0.02 -8.61
N LEU A 60 -8.06 -0.78 -7.52
CA LEU A 60 -8.12 -2.24 -7.53
C LEU A 60 -9.24 -2.67 -6.57
N GLY A 61 -10.29 -3.32 -7.10
CA GLY A 61 -11.50 -3.56 -6.32
C GLY A 61 -12.10 -2.26 -5.80
N ASP A 62 -12.37 -2.20 -4.51
CA ASP A 62 -12.94 -1.01 -3.83
C ASP A 62 -11.87 -0.07 -3.23
N THR A 63 -10.59 -0.32 -3.49
CA THR A 63 -9.49 0.44 -2.94
C THR A 63 -8.86 1.36 -3.97
N THR A 64 -8.61 2.62 -3.59
CA THR A 64 -7.92 3.61 -4.42
C THR A 64 -6.50 3.83 -3.89
N LEU A 65 -5.53 3.78 -4.79
CA LEU A 65 -4.16 4.16 -4.58
C LEU A 65 -3.89 5.46 -5.33
N GLU A 66 -3.44 6.51 -4.63
CA GLU A 66 -3.05 7.78 -5.21
C GLU A 66 -1.53 7.86 -5.28
N LEU A 67 -0.99 8.04 -6.48
CA LEU A 67 0.44 8.25 -6.69
C LEU A 67 0.69 9.75 -6.87
N LEU A 68 1.65 10.30 -6.10
CA LEU A 68 1.99 11.72 -6.11
C LEU A 68 3.47 11.90 -6.43
N GLU A 69 3.79 12.73 -7.41
CA GLU A 69 5.16 13.14 -7.68
C GLU A 69 5.31 14.63 -7.36
N TYR A 70 6.26 14.96 -6.48
CA TYR A 70 6.57 16.34 -6.12
C TYR A 70 7.72 16.87 -6.99
N LYS A 71 7.46 17.97 -7.72
CA LYS A 71 8.46 18.71 -8.47
C LYS A 71 9.25 19.66 -7.56
N SER A 72 8.54 20.28 -6.60
CA SER A 72 9.10 21.27 -5.66
C SER A 72 8.41 21.20 -4.30
N PRO A 73 9.12 21.43 -3.19
CA PRO A 73 10.57 21.25 -3.13
C PRO A 73 10.95 19.80 -3.40
N PRO A 74 12.19 19.49 -3.81
CA PRO A 74 12.63 18.11 -3.94
C PRO A 74 12.59 17.42 -2.57
N SER A 75 12.37 16.11 -2.57
CA SER A 75 12.40 15.30 -1.34
C SER A 75 13.78 15.41 -0.67
N GLU A 76 13.80 15.55 0.64
CA GLU A 76 15.04 15.49 1.44
C GLU A 76 15.60 14.07 1.53
N THR A 77 14.75 13.05 1.30
CA THR A 77 15.15 11.65 1.31
C THR A 77 15.02 11.05 -0.08
N THR A 78 15.95 10.18 -0.44
CA THR A 78 15.98 9.48 -1.72
C THR A 78 15.57 8.01 -1.60
N GLU A 79 15.44 7.53 -0.38
CA GLU A 79 15.09 6.14 -0.07
C GLU A 79 13.85 6.08 0.81
N PRO A 80 12.96 5.11 0.62
CA PRO A 80 11.83 4.88 1.51
C PRO A 80 12.27 4.56 2.93
N LEU A 81 11.37 4.74 3.87
CA LEU A 81 11.59 4.33 5.25
C LEU A 81 11.68 2.81 5.34
N LYS A 82 12.65 2.29 6.09
CA LYS A 82 12.70 0.87 6.44
C LYS A 82 11.45 0.48 7.23
N SER A 83 10.95 -0.74 7.04
CA SER A 83 9.69 -1.22 7.62
C SER A 83 9.58 -1.09 9.14
N ASN A 84 10.71 -1.04 9.86
CA ASN A 84 10.76 -0.84 11.31
C ASN A 84 10.88 0.62 11.74
N SER A 85 10.83 1.57 10.81
CA SER A 85 10.91 3.01 11.12
C SER A 85 9.53 3.57 11.45
N LEU A 86 9.47 4.50 12.40
CA LEU A 86 8.21 5.20 12.70
C LEU A 86 7.71 5.96 11.46
N GLY A 87 6.44 5.73 11.11
CA GLY A 87 5.82 6.30 9.92
C GLY A 87 5.99 5.46 8.65
N ALA A 88 6.78 4.36 8.70
CA ALA A 88 6.81 3.42 7.60
C ALA A 88 5.44 2.75 7.42
N SER A 89 5.10 2.46 6.18
CA SER A 89 3.87 1.77 5.80
C SER A 89 4.14 0.84 4.62
N HIS A 90 3.22 -0.05 4.34
CA HIS A 90 3.20 -0.88 3.16
C HIS A 90 1.78 -1.02 2.63
N VAL A 91 1.64 -1.45 1.38
CA VAL A 91 0.35 -1.81 0.77
C VAL A 91 0.34 -3.29 0.51
N ALA A 92 -0.69 -3.98 1.03
CA ALA A 92 -0.89 -5.41 0.83
C ALA A 92 -1.97 -5.66 -0.23
N PHE A 93 -1.66 -6.51 -1.20
CA PHE A 93 -2.57 -6.95 -2.26
C PHE A 93 -3.10 -8.34 -1.93
N LEU A 94 -4.41 -8.47 -1.84
CA LEU A 94 -5.08 -9.76 -1.68
C LEU A 94 -5.03 -10.53 -3.01
N VAL A 95 -4.58 -11.76 -2.95
CA VAL A 95 -4.50 -12.67 -4.11
C VAL A 95 -5.18 -14.00 -3.82
N GLU A 96 -5.65 -14.69 -4.87
CA GLU A 96 -6.28 -15.99 -4.76
C GLU A 96 -5.25 -17.14 -4.68
N ASP A 97 -4.11 -17.00 -5.35
CA ASP A 97 -3.02 -17.97 -5.39
C ASP A 97 -1.69 -17.20 -5.33
N ILE A 98 -1.08 -17.18 -4.16
CA ILE A 98 0.13 -16.40 -3.90
C ILE A 98 1.35 -16.98 -4.62
N ASP A 99 1.42 -18.32 -4.78
CA ASP A 99 2.54 -18.95 -5.48
C ASP A 99 2.49 -18.62 -6.98
N ALA A 100 1.31 -18.70 -7.59
CA ALA A 100 1.12 -18.35 -9.00
C ALA A 100 1.39 -16.86 -9.24
N LYS A 101 0.88 -15.96 -8.35
CA LYS A 101 1.11 -14.52 -8.49
C LYS A 101 2.58 -14.14 -8.27
N LYS A 102 3.24 -14.74 -7.28
CA LYS A 102 4.68 -14.55 -7.07
C LYS A 102 5.49 -14.95 -8.29
N ALA A 103 5.23 -16.15 -8.83
CA ALA A 103 5.92 -16.65 -10.01
C ALA A 103 5.67 -15.76 -11.26
N GLU A 104 4.45 -15.26 -11.44
CA GLU A 104 4.13 -14.29 -12.52
C GLU A 104 4.99 -13.01 -12.40
N LEU A 105 5.08 -12.44 -11.20
CA LEU A 105 5.84 -11.21 -10.97
C LEU A 105 7.35 -11.43 -11.08
N GLU A 106 7.86 -12.57 -10.58
CA GLU A 106 9.27 -12.96 -10.76
C GLU A 106 9.63 -13.12 -12.24
N ALA A 107 8.74 -13.70 -13.06
CA ALA A 107 8.94 -13.79 -14.50
C ALA A 107 8.99 -12.43 -15.20
N LYS A 108 8.39 -11.39 -14.60
CA LYS A 108 8.50 -9.98 -15.03
C LYS A 108 9.71 -9.26 -14.43
N GLY A 109 10.56 -9.97 -13.67
CA GLY A 109 11.78 -9.42 -13.07
C GLY A 109 11.59 -8.70 -11.73
N ILE A 110 10.46 -8.90 -11.06
CA ILE A 110 10.20 -8.33 -9.73
C ILE A 110 10.81 -9.24 -8.65
N PRO A 111 11.80 -8.77 -7.87
CA PRO A 111 12.38 -9.54 -6.79
C PRO A 111 11.48 -9.52 -5.55
N PHE A 112 11.49 -10.63 -4.81
CA PHE A 112 10.83 -10.75 -3.51
C PHE A 112 11.86 -10.86 -2.39
N TYR A 113 11.49 -10.45 -1.18
CA TYR A 113 12.40 -10.50 -0.01
C TYR A 113 12.66 -11.93 0.47
N SER A 114 11.71 -12.84 0.27
CA SER A 114 11.79 -14.22 0.75
C SER A 114 10.94 -15.16 -0.10
N ASP A 115 10.94 -16.43 0.26
CA ASP A 115 9.87 -17.36 -0.11
C ASP A 115 8.57 -16.95 0.59
N VAL A 116 7.45 -17.55 0.15
CA VAL A 116 6.14 -17.32 0.77
C VAL A 116 6.16 -17.79 2.21
N ASN A 117 5.76 -16.92 3.12
CA ASN A 117 5.63 -17.23 4.54
C ASN A 117 4.22 -17.70 4.86
N VAL A 118 4.09 -18.52 5.89
CA VAL A 118 2.80 -19.01 6.40
C VAL A 118 2.68 -18.62 7.87
N VAL A 119 1.50 -18.18 8.30
CA VAL A 119 1.22 -17.96 9.72
C VAL A 119 0.70 -19.28 10.30
N ASP A 120 1.48 -19.88 11.20
CA ASP A 120 1.19 -21.23 11.72
C ASP A 120 0.15 -21.22 12.85
N GLU A 121 0.05 -20.13 13.61
CA GLU A 121 -0.77 -20.05 14.82
C GLU A 121 -1.49 -18.70 14.98
N GLY A 122 -2.50 -18.67 15.84
CA GLY A 122 -3.24 -17.46 16.22
C GLY A 122 -4.38 -17.12 15.27
N VAL A 123 -4.90 -15.89 15.39
CA VAL A 123 -6.10 -15.44 14.63
C VAL A 123 -5.89 -15.29 13.13
N LEU A 124 -4.64 -15.32 12.68
CA LEU A 124 -4.25 -15.27 11.28
C LEU A 124 -3.72 -16.61 10.76
N ALA A 125 -3.88 -17.69 11.54
CA ALA A 125 -3.39 -19.01 11.14
C ALA A 125 -3.90 -19.39 9.74
N GLY A 126 -2.99 -19.85 8.90
CA GLY A 126 -3.26 -20.18 7.50
C GLY A 126 -3.09 -19.02 6.51
N TRP A 127 -2.87 -17.80 6.98
CA TRP A 127 -2.51 -16.70 6.09
C TRP A 127 -1.12 -16.94 5.50
N ARG A 128 -0.98 -16.61 4.21
CA ARG A 128 0.27 -16.67 3.47
C ARG A 128 0.62 -15.28 2.99
N TRP A 129 1.89 -14.90 3.09
CA TRP A 129 2.32 -13.55 2.75
C TRP A 129 3.76 -13.52 2.25
N VAL A 130 4.08 -12.51 1.43
CA VAL A 130 5.43 -12.26 0.96
C VAL A 130 5.60 -10.78 0.55
N TYR A 131 6.75 -10.19 0.87
CA TYR A 131 7.07 -8.81 0.53
C TYR A 131 7.87 -8.68 -0.74
N PHE A 132 7.65 -7.59 -1.44
CA PHE A 132 8.41 -7.11 -2.59
C PHE A 132 8.43 -5.58 -2.58
N GLU A 133 8.99 -4.92 -3.61
CA GLU A 133 9.09 -3.47 -3.68
C GLU A 133 8.54 -2.94 -5.00
N ASP A 134 8.08 -1.69 -4.95
CA ASP A 134 7.85 -0.90 -6.14
C ASP A 134 9.18 -0.37 -6.73
N PRO A 135 9.17 0.35 -7.88
CA PRO A 135 10.40 0.91 -8.49
C PRO A 135 11.18 1.88 -7.61
N ASP A 136 10.54 2.47 -6.61
CA ASP A 136 11.15 3.40 -5.67
C ASP A 136 11.69 2.73 -4.41
N GLY A 137 11.42 1.43 -4.24
CA GLY A 137 11.75 0.65 -3.04
C GLY A 137 10.67 0.75 -1.95
N TYR A 138 9.46 1.21 -2.28
CA TYR A 138 8.34 1.23 -1.33
C TYR A 138 7.85 -0.20 -1.09
N PRO A 139 7.71 -0.64 0.20
CA PRO A 139 7.33 -2.01 0.51
C PRO A 139 5.90 -2.33 0.08
N LEU A 140 5.75 -3.41 -0.65
CA LEU A 140 4.49 -4.01 -1.05
C LEU A 140 4.41 -5.44 -0.54
N GLU A 141 3.22 -5.97 -0.38
CA GLU A 141 2.97 -7.30 0.12
C GLU A 141 1.94 -8.03 -0.74
N LEU A 142 2.15 -9.31 -1.02
CA LEU A 142 1.08 -10.20 -1.44
C LEU A 142 0.55 -10.94 -0.21
N VAL A 143 -0.77 -11.06 -0.11
CA VAL A 143 -1.45 -11.79 0.96
C VAL A 143 -2.48 -12.73 0.34
N GLU A 144 -2.43 -14.01 0.74
CA GLU A 144 -3.45 -15.00 0.47
C GLU A 144 -4.11 -15.37 1.80
N VAL A 145 -5.43 -15.22 1.86
CA VAL A 145 -6.23 -15.54 3.04
C VAL A 145 -6.99 -16.83 2.75
N ALA A 146 -6.44 -17.96 3.15
CA ALA A 146 -7.03 -19.28 2.91
C ALA A 146 -8.38 -19.48 3.66
N TYR A 147 -8.60 -18.71 4.71
CA TYR A 147 -9.80 -18.78 5.52
C TYR A 147 -10.15 -17.38 6.04
N TYR A 148 -11.12 -16.74 5.42
CA TYR A 148 -11.70 -15.50 5.95
C TYR A 148 -13.11 -15.79 6.46
N ASN A 149 -13.21 -16.13 7.72
CA ASN A 149 -14.49 -16.19 8.41
C ASN A 149 -14.73 -14.85 9.11
N GLU A 150 -15.57 -14.02 8.50
CA GLU A 150 -15.91 -12.67 9.01
C GLU A 150 -16.52 -12.74 10.41
N ASP A 151 -17.29 -13.77 10.73
CA ASP A 151 -17.91 -13.92 12.04
C ASP A 151 -16.87 -14.26 13.11
N GLU A 152 -15.94 -15.18 12.84
CA GLU A 152 -14.82 -15.49 13.74
C GLU A 152 -13.93 -14.27 13.97
N ARG A 153 -13.66 -13.50 12.92
CA ARG A 153 -12.91 -12.24 13.05
C ARG A 153 -13.63 -11.25 13.96
N ARG A 154 -14.94 -11.08 13.80
CA ARG A 154 -15.77 -10.20 14.65
C ARG A 154 -15.80 -10.66 16.09
N GLU A 155 -15.95 -11.94 16.34
CA GLU A 155 -15.93 -12.52 17.68
C GLU A 155 -14.56 -12.33 18.35
N GLY A 156 -13.46 -12.56 17.63
CA GLY A 156 -12.11 -12.32 18.13
C GLY A 156 -11.87 -10.85 18.50
N ILE A 157 -12.31 -9.92 17.65
CA ILE A 157 -12.24 -8.48 17.94
C ILE A 157 -13.09 -8.12 19.15
N ALA A 158 -14.33 -8.63 19.28
CA ALA A 158 -15.21 -8.36 20.40
C ALA A 158 -14.61 -8.87 21.71
N THR A 159 -14.03 -10.06 21.71
CA THR A 159 -13.33 -10.66 22.86
C THR A 159 -12.12 -9.81 23.26
N TYR A 160 -11.31 -9.37 22.30
CA TYR A 160 -10.17 -8.50 22.57
C TYR A 160 -10.59 -7.15 23.19
N LEU A 161 -11.63 -6.51 22.65
CA LEU A 161 -12.14 -5.24 23.19
C LEU A 161 -12.72 -5.39 24.58
N ALA A 162 -13.43 -6.49 24.85
CA ALA A 162 -13.96 -6.80 26.20
C ALA A 162 -12.84 -6.97 27.23
N SER A 163 -11.73 -7.64 26.87
CA SER A 163 -10.58 -7.80 27.76
C SER A 163 -9.90 -6.49 28.12
N ARG A 164 -9.90 -5.49 27.23
CA ARG A 164 -9.31 -4.17 27.49
C ARG A 164 -10.17 -3.29 28.40
N SER A 165 -11.49 -3.46 28.38
CA SER A 165 -12.39 -2.68 29.25
C SER A 165 -12.29 -3.09 30.73
N VAL A 166 -11.86 -4.31 31.00
CA VAL A 166 -11.65 -4.82 32.38
C VAL A 166 -10.31 -4.35 32.98
N ALA A 167 -9.33 -3.96 32.14
CA ALA A 167 -8.00 -3.52 32.59
C ALA A 167 -7.93 -2.02 32.99
N GLN A 168 -9.06 -1.30 32.94
CA GLN A 168 -9.13 0.14 33.27
C GLN A 168 -9.87 0.44 34.59
N VAL A 169 -10.06 -0.56 35.45
CA VAL A 169 -10.68 -0.39 36.79
C VAL A 169 -9.64 -0.55 37.89
#